data_8ed3ce2ca24e678f86d755a1b9cdcfb0
#
_entry.id   8ed3ce2ca24e678f86d755a1b9cdcfb0
#
_cell.length_a   1.000
_cell.length_b   1.000
_cell.length_c   1.000
_cell.angle_alpha   90.00
_cell.angle_beta   90.00
_cell.angle_gamma   90.00
#
_symmetry.space_group_name_H-M   'P 1'
#
loop_
_entity.id
_entity.type
_entity.pdbx_description
1 polymer ?
#
loop_
_entity_poly.entity_id
_entity_poly.type
_entity_poly.pdbx_seq_one_letter_code
_entity_poly.pdbx_strand_id
1 'polypeptide(L)'
;MASIQHDFIRLSLNNVSWFLKMNNVGINQLRNLLQLGTLGMFIPLGVNLKKTQIKNRSAEWLIPDKAHPNKVLLYFHGGGYALGSTDTHRSMVGIFAKRSGVSVLLASYRRIPESPFPAALNDAMAAYEWLLEEGYKPEDILVGGDSAGGGLAITLQLKLKEKGIPLPAGSVCLSPWTDLAITGDSVQKNIDRDPLTDIPRMKKWGRIYAGKEAITNPLISPMYGELTGFGPMLIQASTSEVLYDDARRLVEHAERDQVKVDFQEWEGLMHWWHLFWQVVPEANEAIDKIVTFMQELGFYYPTKS
;
A
#
# COMPACT_ATOMS: atom_id res chain seq x y z
N MET A 1 -10.99 -9.01 18.87
CA MET A 1 -9.90 -8.53 19.75
C MET A 1 -8.56 -8.93 19.14
N ALA A 2 -7.58 -8.04 19.16
CA ALA A 2 -6.24 -8.33 18.64
C ALA A 2 -5.53 -9.43 19.46
N SER A 3 -4.65 -10.19 18.80
CA SER A 3 -3.86 -11.26 19.43
C SER A 3 -2.80 -10.71 20.38
N ILE A 4 -2.33 -11.57 21.30
CA ILE A 4 -1.23 -11.22 22.20
C ILE A 4 0.04 -10.86 21.43
N GLN A 5 0.29 -11.53 20.30
CA GLN A 5 1.44 -11.25 19.41
C GLN A 5 1.37 -9.84 18.83
N HIS A 6 0.18 -9.44 18.35
CA HIS A 6 -0.04 -8.08 17.86
C HIS A 6 0.19 -7.05 18.96
N ASP A 7 -0.41 -7.27 20.15
CA ASP A 7 -0.30 -6.33 21.26
C ASP A 7 1.15 -6.17 21.77
N PHE A 8 1.93 -7.25 21.78
CA PHE A 8 3.36 -7.19 22.10
C PHE A 8 4.13 -6.31 21.11
N ILE A 9 3.90 -6.51 19.80
CA ILE A 9 4.53 -5.68 18.76
C ILE A 9 4.09 -4.23 18.88
N ARG A 10 2.79 -3.97 19.07
CA ARG A 10 2.25 -2.62 19.24
C ARG A 10 2.87 -1.89 20.43
N LEU A 11 2.99 -2.54 21.57
CA LEU A 11 3.62 -1.96 22.77
C LEU A 11 5.11 -1.67 22.54
N SER A 12 5.82 -2.56 21.86
CA SER A 12 7.23 -2.36 21.51
C SER A 12 7.40 -1.16 20.58
N LEU A 13 6.54 -1.03 19.57
CA LEU A 13 6.53 0.09 18.63
C LEU A 13 6.11 1.40 19.30
N ASN A 14 5.22 1.39 20.29
CA ASN A 14 4.89 2.57 21.08
C ASN A 14 6.14 3.19 21.73
N ASN A 15 6.97 2.35 22.37
CA ASN A 15 8.21 2.82 23.00
C ASN A 15 9.19 3.40 21.98
N VAL A 16 9.36 2.74 20.84
CA VAL A 16 10.21 3.23 19.75
C VAL A 16 9.66 4.56 19.19
N SER A 17 8.36 4.62 18.91
CA SER A 17 7.71 5.83 18.39
C SER A 17 7.84 7.02 19.35
N TRP A 18 7.63 6.80 20.64
CA TRP A 18 7.83 7.80 21.67
C TRP A 18 9.26 8.35 21.65
N PHE A 19 10.27 7.46 21.64
CA PHE A 19 11.68 7.86 21.56
C PHE A 19 11.99 8.67 20.29
N LEU A 20 11.45 8.25 19.13
CA LEU A 20 11.66 8.94 17.86
C LEU A 20 10.99 10.33 17.81
N LYS A 21 9.83 10.48 18.46
CA LYS A 21 9.13 11.78 18.60
C LYS A 21 9.93 12.72 19.48
N MET A 22 10.38 12.26 20.64
CA MET A 22 11.15 13.06 21.62
C MET A 22 12.47 13.56 21.04
N ASN A 23 13.14 12.78 20.20
CA ASN A 23 14.44 13.13 19.62
C ASN A 23 14.35 13.81 18.24
N ASN A 24 13.15 14.15 17.77
CA ASN A 24 12.90 14.83 16.49
C ASN A 24 13.69 14.20 15.30
N VAL A 25 13.65 12.88 15.21
CA VAL A 25 14.45 12.10 14.25
C VAL A 25 14.09 12.45 12.82
N GLY A 26 15.10 12.77 12.00
CA GLY A 26 14.94 13.18 10.60
C GLY A 26 14.59 12.02 9.65
N ILE A 27 14.13 12.36 8.43
CA ILE A 27 13.68 11.37 7.42
C ILE A 27 14.76 10.33 7.11
N ASN A 28 16.01 10.73 6.91
CA ASN A 28 17.09 9.80 6.56
C ASN A 28 17.43 8.83 7.69
N GLN A 29 17.37 9.29 8.94
CA GLN A 29 17.52 8.41 10.10
C GLN A 29 16.38 7.41 10.21
N LEU A 30 15.14 7.84 9.95
CA LEU A 30 13.97 6.95 9.92
C LEU A 30 14.07 5.92 8.79
N ARG A 31 14.55 6.31 7.61
CA ARG A 31 14.82 5.36 6.51
C ARG A 31 15.82 4.30 6.91
N ASN A 32 16.93 4.71 7.57
CA ASN A 32 17.94 3.77 8.04
C ASN A 32 17.40 2.82 9.12
N LEU A 33 16.59 3.33 10.05
CA LEU A 33 15.97 2.49 11.09
C LEU A 33 15.00 1.48 10.49
N LEU A 34 14.15 1.88 9.52
CA LEU A 34 13.29 0.96 8.81
C LEU A 34 14.10 -0.09 8.05
N GLN A 35 15.20 0.31 7.41
CA GLN A 35 16.09 -0.63 6.71
C GLN A 35 16.70 -1.65 7.68
N LEU A 36 17.11 -1.25 8.87
CA LEU A 36 17.57 -2.17 9.90
C LEU A 36 16.47 -3.13 10.36
N GLY A 37 15.22 -2.64 10.47
CA GLY A 37 14.06 -3.46 10.80
C GLY A 37 13.77 -4.58 9.80
N THR A 38 14.28 -4.48 8.55
CA THR A 38 14.09 -5.54 7.55
C THR A 38 14.98 -6.77 7.74
N LEU A 39 15.99 -6.71 8.62
CA LEU A 39 16.95 -7.80 8.84
C LEU A 39 16.29 -9.10 9.34
N GLY A 40 15.12 -9.03 9.96
CA GLY A 40 14.32 -10.19 10.37
C GLY A 40 13.23 -10.60 9.37
N MET A 41 13.10 -9.90 8.25
CA MET A 41 12.06 -10.14 7.25
C MET A 41 12.63 -10.97 6.10
N PHE A 42 12.13 -12.18 5.91
CA PHE A 42 12.56 -13.07 4.82
C PHE A 42 11.49 -13.19 3.73
N ILE A 43 11.95 -13.45 2.53
CA ILE A 43 11.07 -13.83 1.41
C ILE A 43 10.60 -15.26 1.67
N PRO A 44 9.30 -15.56 1.53
CA PRO A 44 8.79 -16.91 1.73
C PRO A 44 9.48 -17.93 0.82
N LEU A 45 9.76 -19.12 1.33
CA LEU A 45 10.26 -20.23 0.52
C LEU A 45 9.30 -20.51 -0.64
N GLY A 46 9.84 -20.78 -1.83
CA GLY A 46 9.06 -20.98 -3.05
C GLY A 46 8.69 -19.68 -3.78
N VAL A 47 9.33 -18.55 -3.41
CA VAL A 47 9.23 -17.28 -4.11
C VAL A 47 10.62 -16.80 -4.52
N ASN A 48 10.82 -16.55 -5.80
CA ASN A 48 12.06 -16.08 -6.38
C ASN A 48 12.06 -14.56 -6.51
N LEU A 49 13.13 -13.92 -6.07
CA LEU A 49 13.36 -12.48 -6.23
C LEU A 49 14.15 -12.21 -7.52
N LYS A 50 13.58 -11.43 -8.42
CA LYS A 50 14.30 -10.90 -9.60
C LYS A 50 14.25 -9.38 -9.59
N LYS A 51 15.42 -8.75 -9.49
CA LYS A 51 15.54 -7.29 -9.59
C LYS A 51 15.42 -6.84 -11.04
N THR A 52 14.74 -5.73 -11.26
CA THR A 52 14.60 -5.08 -12.56
C THR A 52 14.67 -3.56 -12.41
N GLN A 53 14.72 -2.87 -13.53
CA GLN A 53 14.64 -1.41 -13.58
C GLN A 53 13.55 -0.98 -14.57
N ILE A 54 12.74 -0.04 -14.14
CA ILE A 54 11.71 0.60 -14.97
C ILE A 54 12.13 2.04 -15.13
N LYS A 55 12.55 2.41 -16.36
CA LYS A 55 13.27 3.67 -16.59
C LYS A 55 14.46 3.74 -15.63
N ASN A 56 14.47 4.70 -14.74
CA ASN A 56 15.57 4.89 -13.76
C ASN A 56 15.17 4.52 -12.32
N ARG A 57 14.14 3.69 -12.16
CA ARG A 57 13.64 3.24 -10.85
C ARG A 57 13.82 1.75 -10.69
N SER A 58 14.29 1.35 -9.51
CA SER A 58 14.37 -0.07 -9.16
C SER A 58 12.97 -0.64 -8.97
N ALA A 59 12.78 -1.88 -9.40
CA ALA A 59 11.61 -2.67 -9.08
C ALA A 59 12.04 -4.12 -8.81
N GLU A 60 11.19 -4.86 -8.13
CA GLU A 60 11.45 -6.23 -7.75
C GLU A 60 10.26 -7.12 -8.12
N TRP A 61 10.56 -8.17 -8.86
CA TRP A 61 9.64 -9.25 -9.08
C TRP A 61 9.71 -10.27 -7.94
N LEU A 62 8.58 -10.56 -7.34
CA LEU A 62 8.38 -11.69 -6.43
C LEU A 62 7.61 -12.75 -7.23
N ILE A 63 8.33 -13.78 -7.67
CA ILE A 63 7.82 -14.78 -8.61
C ILE A 63 7.66 -16.12 -7.87
N PRO A 64 6.44 -16.63 -7.65
CA PRO A 64 6.26 -17.96 -7.06
C PRO A 64 6.78 -19.04 -8.00
N ASP A 65 7.25 -20.19 -7.45
CA ASP A 65 7.79 -21.31 -8.23
C ASP A 65 6.82 -21.78 -9.32
N LYS A 66 5.53 -21.65 -9.06
CA LYS A 66 4.47 -21.82 -10.05
C LYS A 66 3.69 -20.53 -10.14
N ALA A 67 3.98 -19.74 -11.16
CA ALA A 67 3.34 -18.47 -11.41
C ALA A 67 2.27 -18.57 -12.49
N HIS A 68 1.17 -17.85 -12.30
CA HIS A 68 0.21 -17.61 -13.38
C HIS A 68 0.93 -16.91 -14.54
N PRO A 69 0.83 -17.40 -15.78
CA PRO A 69 1.67 -16.93 -16.88
C PRO A 69 1.42 -15.47 -17.29
N ASN A 70 0.21 -14.96 -17.10
CA ASN A 70 -0.23 -13.69 -17.65
C ASN A 70 -0.78 -12.70 -16.60
N LYS A 71 -0.86 -13.06 -15.32
CA LYS A 71 -1.44 -12.19 -14.28
C LYS A 71 -0.34 -11.58 -13.43
N VAL A 72 -0.52 -10.32 -13.03
CA VAL A 72 0.42 -9.59 -12.17
C VAL A 72 -0.31 -8.68 -11.20
N LEU A 73 0.24 -8.57 -9.98
CA LEU A 73 -0.09 -7.51 -9.04
C LEU A 73 1.04 -6.46 -9.08
N LEU A 74 0.75 -5.25 -9.54
CA LEU A 74 1.65 -4.09 -9.41
C LEU A 74 1.44 -3.46 -8.04
N TYR A 75 2.47 -3.47 -7.20
CA TYR A 75 2.35 -3.05 -5.81
C TYR A 75 3.27 -1.86 -5.48
N PHE A 76 2.72 -0.88 -4.75
CA PHE A 76 3.44 0.30 -4.26
C PHE A 76 3.52 0.27 -2.74
N HIS A 77 4.74 0.40 -2.22
CA HIS A 77 4.99 0.36 -0.77
C HIS A 77 4.43 1.60 -0.04
N GLY A 78 4.09 1.44 1.23
CA GLY A 78 3.74 2.54 2.11
C GLY A 78 4.94 3.35 2.60
N GLY A 79 4.68 4.25 3.55
CA GLY A 79 5.72 5.07 4.19
C GLY A 79 5.53 6.58 4.04
N GLY A 80 4.30 7.05 3.86
CA GLY A 80 3.95 8.48 3.86
C GLY A 80 4.64 9.29 2.76
N TYR A 81 4.90 8.68 1.60
CA TYR A 81 5.70 9.22 0.49
C TYR A 81 7.14 9.61 0.87
N ALA A 82 7.56 9.36 2.09
CA ALA A 82 8.86 9.75 2.65
C ALA A 82 9.77 8.57 2.97
N LEU A 83 9.17 7.50 3.47
CA LEU A 83 9.83 6.29 3.96
C LEU A 83 9.50 5.10 3.05
N GLY A 84 9.79 3.90 3.55
CA GLY A 84 9.51 2.66 2.83
C GLY A 84 10.47 2.41 1.65
N SER A 85 10.47 1.21 1.18
CA SER A 85 11.26 0.74 0.03
C SER A 85 10.80 -0.65 -0.39
N THR A 86 11.36 -1.19 -1.47
CA THR A 86 11.15 -2.59 -1.83
C THR A 86 11.66 -3.53 -0.72
N ASP A 87 12.77 -3.20 -0.03
CA ASP A 87 13.29 -4.01 1.07
C ASP A 87 12.29 -4.17 2.22
N THR A 88 11.57 -3.10 2.56
CA THR A 88 10.63 -3.12 3.70
C THR A 88 9.35 -3.90 3.41
N HIS A 89 8.97 -4.08 2.14
CA HIS A 89 7.68 -4.67 1.76
C HIS A 89 7.81 -6.02 1.05
N ARG A 90 9.02 -6.40 0.57
CA ARG A 90 9.20 -7.64 -0.22
C ARG A 90 8.75 -8.90 0.50
N SER A 91 8.90 -8.99 1.81
CA SER A 91 8.44 -10.13 2.61
C SER A 91 6.93 -10.28 2.54
N MET A 92 6.20 -9.17 2.77
CA MET A 92 4.75 -9.14 2.75
C MET A 92 4.18 -9.41 1.34
N VAL A 93 4.68 -8.72 0.31
CA VAL A 93 4.18 -8.98 -1.04
C VAL A 93 4.65 -10.33 -1.59
N GLY A 94 5.74 -10.87 -1.06
CA GLY A 94 6.20 -12.23 -1.33
C GLY A 94 5.20 -13.29 -0.86
N ILE A 95 4.57 -13.11 0.31
CA ILE A 95 3.53 -14.04 0.77
C ILE A 95 2.25 -13.88 -0.05
N PHE A 96 1.92 -12.69 -0.57
CA PHE A 96 0.83 -12.52 -1.54
C PHE A 96 1.11 -13.34 -2.79
N ALA A 97 2.31 -13.20 -3.37
CA ALA A 97 2.72 -13.97 -4.54
C ALA A 97 2.64 -15.49 -4.28
N LYS A 98 3.17 -15.94 -3.14
CA LYS A 98 3.16 -17.36 -2.78
C LYS A 98 1.76 -17.96 -2.70
N ARG A 99 0.85 -17.26 -1.99
CA ARG A 99 -0.49 -17.79 -1.72
C ARG A 99 -1.42 -17.68 -2.93
N SER A 100 -1.30 -16.59 -3.71
CA SER A 100 -2.12 -16.41 -4.92
C SER A 100 -1.59 -17.19 -6.13
N GLY A 101 -0.30 -17.51 -6.16
CA GLY A 101 0.36 -18.03 -7.37
C GLY A 101 0.47 -16.97 -8.48
N VAL A 102 0.35 -15.68 -8.14
CA VAL A 102 0.46 -14.56 -9.09
C VAL A 102 1.75 -13.80 -8.79
N SER A 103 2.52 -13.50 -9.83
CA SER A 103 3.72 -12.67 -9.67
C SER A 103 3.38 -11.27 -9.19
N VAL A 104 4.19 -10.73 -8.27
CA VAL A 104 4.06 -9.35 -7.80
C VAL A 104 5.23 -8.53 -8.31
N LEU A 105 4.93 -7.42 -8.96
CA LEU A 105 5.91 -6.38 -9.29
C LEU A 105 5.86 -5.30 -8.21
N LEU A 106 6.82 -5.32 -7.31
CA LEU A 106 7.00 -4.31 -6.26
C LEU A 106 7.81 -3.15 -6.84
N ALA A 107 7.14 -2.07 -7.19
CA ALA A 107 7.77 -0.91 -7.83
C ALA A 107 8.18 0.15 -6.80
N SER A 108 9.43 0.61 -6.87
CA SER A 108 9.86 1.77 -6.11
C SER A 108 9.47 3.06 -6.83
N TYR A 109 9.28 4.11 -6.05
CA TYR A 109 8.96 5.44 -6.55
C TYR A 109 9.77 6.51 -5.80
N ARG A 110 9.90 7.69 -6.43
CA ARG A 110 10.58 8.84 -5.83
C ARG A 110 9.82 9.36 -4.63
N ARG A 111 10.56 9.70 -3.59
CA ARG A 111 10.03 10.10 -2.29
C ARG A 111 10.39 11.55 -1.97
N ILE A 112 9.63 12.11 -1.07
CA ILE A 112 9.95 13.40 -0.45
C ILE A 112 11.08 13.23 0.59
N PRO A 113 11.84 14.30 0.91
CA PRO A 113 11.70 15.68 0.39
C PRO A 113 12.34 15.87 -0.99
N GLU A 114 13.09 14.90 -1.50
CA GLU A 114 13.89 15.02 -2.72
C GLU A 114 13.04 15.23 -3.97
N SER A 115 11.85 14.63 -3.98
CA SER A 115 10.99 14.62 -5.17
C SER A 115 9.51 14.72 -4.77
N PRO A 116 8.96 15.94 -4.66
CA PRO A 116 7.54 16.14 -4.40
C PRO A 116 6.66 15.72 -5.58
N PHE A 117 5.35 15.85 -5.44
CA PHE A 117 4.38 15.63 -6.51
C PHE A 117 4.76 16.45 -7.77
N PRO A 118 4.65 15.86 -8.98
CA PRO A 118 4.03 14.57 -9.29
C PRO A 118 5.02 13.40 -9.42
N ALA A 119 6.19 13.44 -8.78
CA ALA A 119 7.26 12.49 -9.04
C ALA A 119 6.86 11.02 -8.78
N ALA A 120 6.25 10.71 -7.63
CA ALA A 120 5.79 9.36 -7.31
C ALA A 120 4.72 8.87 -8.28
N LEU A 121 3.76 9.72 -8.63
CA LEU A 121 2.72 9.39 -9.59
C LEU A 121 3.29 9.11 -10.99
N ASN A 122 4.27 9.90 -11.43
CA ASN A 122 4.94 9.65 -12.71
C ASN A 122 5.72 8.33 -12.72
N ASP A 123 6.30 7.93 -11.59
CA ASP A 123 6.98 6.65 -11.47
C ASP A 123 5.97 5.49 -11.44
N ALA A 124 4.81 5.66 -10.79
CA ALA A 124 3.72 4.68 -10.81
C ALA A 124 3.13 4.50 -12.21
N MET A 125 2.89 5.61 -12.93
CA MET A 125 2.49 5.60 -14.34
C MET A 125 3.49 4.83 -15.20
N ALA A 126 4.78 5.12 -15.03
CA ALA A 126 5.83 4.44 -15.79
C ALA A 126 5.86 2.92 -15.51
N ALA A 127 5.57 2.49 -14.28
CA ALA A 127 5.51 1.08 -13.94
C ALA A 127 4.31 0.37 -14.59
N TYR A 128 3.16 1.03 -14.65
CA TYR A 128 1.97 0.50 -15.32
C TYR A 128 2.16 0.45 -16.83
N GLU A 129 2.60 1.56 -17.45
CA GLU A 129 2.88 1.64 -18.89
C GLU A 129 3.93 0.59 -19.30
N TRP A 130 4.97 0.38 -18.49
CA TRP A 130 5.97 -0.66 -18.74
C TRP A 130 5.38 -2.08 -18.72
N LEU A 131 4.44 -2.40 -17.83
CA LEU A 131 3.76 -3.69 -17.86
C LEU A 131 2.97 -3.88 -19.17
N LEU A 132 2.32 -2.83 -19.68
CA LEU A 132 1.64 -2.89 -20.97
C LEU A 132 2.62 -3.12 -22.13
N GLU A 133 3.81 -2.48 -22.09
CA GLU A 133 4.90 -2.67 -23.06
C GLU A 133 5.48 -4.10 -22.99
N GLU A 134 5.54 -4.72 -21.78
CA GLU A 134 5.94 -6.12 -21.59
C GLU A 134 4.85 -7.13 -22.03
N GLY A 135 3.71 -6.65 -22.51
CA GLY A 135 2.64 -7.47 -23.10
C GLY A 135 1.53 -7.87 -22.13
N TYR A 136 1.53 -7.37 -20.88
CA TYR A 136 0.38 -7.55 -19.99
C TYR A 136 -0.80 -6.73 -20.50
N LYS A 137 -1.99 -7.32 -20.46
CA LYS A 137 -3.22 -6.59 -20.77
C LYS A 137 -3.75 -5.89 -19.50
N PRO A 138 -4.50 -4.78 -19.62
CA PRO A 138 -5.09 -4.10 -18.46
C PRO A 138 -5.92 -5.03 -17.55
N GLU A 139 -6.70 -5.93 -18.16
CA GLU A 139 -7.48 -6.95 -17.44
C GLU A 139 -6.64 -8.07 -16.78
N ASP A 140 -5.33 -8.06 -17.00
CA ASP A 140 -4.36 -8.98 -16.39
C ASP A 140 -3.50 -8.30 -15.31
N ILE A 141 -3.77 -7.03 -15.01
CA ILE A 141 -3.05 -6.24 -14.01
C ILE A 141 -4.00 -5.89 -12.86
N LEU A 142 -3.65 -6.29 -11.64
CA LEU A 142 -4.15 -5.65 -10.42
C LEU A 142 -3.16 -4.59 -9.97
N VAL A 143 -3.65 -3.51 -9.38
CA VAL A 143 -2.79 -2.54 -8.71
C VAL A 143 -3.05 -2.59 -7.20
N GLY A 144 -2.02 -2.30 -6.40
CA GLY A 144 -2.23 -2.31 -4.95
C GLY A 144 -1.16 -1.54 -4.21
N GLY A 145 -1.40 -1.34 -2.93
CA GLY A 145 -0.45 -0.70 -2.03
C GLY A 145 -1.03 -0.54 -0.64
N ASP A 146 -0.15 -0.21 0.28
CA ASP A 146 -0.50 0.08 1.66
C ASP A 146 -0.24 1.54 1.99
N SER A 147 -1.05 2.13 2.88
CA SER A 147 -0.87 3.52 3.34
C SER A 147 -0.74 4.51 2.16
N ALA A 148 0.36 5.25 2.08
CA ALA A 148 0.66 6.13 0.94
C ALA A 148 0.72 5.40 -0.40
N GLY A 149 1.19 4.13 -0.41
CA GLY A 149 1.18 3.28 -1.61
C GLY A 149 -0.23 2.91 -2.06
N GLY A 150 -1.15 2.72 -1.12
CA GLY A 150 -2.59 2.54 -1.41
C GLY A 150 -3.20 3.80 -2.03
N GLY A 151 -2.89 4.97 -1.46
CA GLY A 151 -3.26 6.26 -2.08
C GLY A 151 -2.68 6.40 -3.49
N LEU A 152 -1.41 6.01 -3.69
CA LEU A 152 -0.74 6.06 -5.00
C LEU A 152 -1.38 5.11 -6.02
N ALA A 153 -1.84 3.93 -5.61
CA ALA A 153 -2.54 2.99 -6.49
C ALA A 153 -3.89 3.55 -6.99
N ILE A 154 -4.57 4.34 -6.16
CA ILE A 154 -5.81 5.03 -6.54
C ILE A 154 -5.51 6.23 -7.45
N THR A 155 -4.52 7.07 -7.10
CA THR A 155 -4.14 8.22 -7.94
C THR A 155 -3.59 7.79 -9.30
N LEU A 156 -2.92 6.64 -9.37
CA LEU A 156 -2.54 6.04 -10.65
C LEU A 156 -3.77 5.81 -11.53
N GLN A 157 -4.82 5.17 -11.00
CA GLN A 157 -6.04 4.90 -11.75
C GLN A 157 -6.76 6.19 -12.19
N LEU A 158 -6.81 7.21 -11.32
CA LEU A 158 -7.33 8.54 -11.69
C LEU A 158 -6.55 9.14 -12.86
N LYS A 159 -5.22 9.01 -12.83
CA LYS A 159 -4.36 9.54 -13.91
C LYS A 159 -4.47 8.75 -15.20
N LEU A 160 -4.62 7.43 -15.13
CA LEU A 160 -4.91 6.58 -16.29
C LEU A 160 -6.23 6.99 -16.96
N LYS A 161 -7.28 7.16 -16.15
CA LYS A 161 -8.60 7.64 -16.62
C LYS A 161 -8.50 9.02 -17.30
N GLU A 162 -7.80 9.98 -16.68
CA GLU A 162 -7.56 11.31 -17.25
C GLU A 162 -6.87 11.24 -18.63
N LYS A 163 -5.96 10.29 -18.79
CA LYS A 163 -5.23 10.09 -20.06
C LYS A 163 -5.94 9.19 -21.07
N GLY A 164 -7.09 8.63 -20.74
CA GLY A 164 -7.77 7.64 -21.59
C GLY A 164 -6.99 6.33 -21.77
N ILE A 165 -6.09 6.00 -20.84
CA ILE A 165 -5.38 4.72 -20.81
C ILE A 165 -6.26 3.68 -20.11
N PRO A 166 -6.39 2.46 -20.64
CA PRO A 166 -7.22 1.43 -20.03
C PRO A 166 -6.84 1.17 -18.56
N LEU A 167 -7.87 1.02 -17.71
CA LEU A 167 -7.72 0.82 -16.29
C LEU A 167 -7.36 -0.64 -15.95
N PRO A 168 -6.69 -0.91 -14.80
CA PRO A 168 -6.42 -2.26 -14.34
C PRO A 168 -7.71 -3.00 -13.97
N ALA A 169 -7.62 -4.32 -13.85
CA ALA A 169 -8.74 -5.21 -13.52
C ALA A 169 -9.38 -4.92 -12.15
N GLY A 170 -8.64 -4.32 -11.24
CA GLY A 170 -9.09 -3.98 -9.89
C GLY A 170 -7.93 -3.52 -9.00
N SER A 171 -8.21 -3.30 -7.73
CA SER A 171 -7.20 -2.80 -6.79
C SER A 171 -7.30 -3.40 -5.39
N VAL A 172 -6.13 -3.47 -4.72
CA VAL A 172 -5.97 -3.92 -3.33
C VAL A 172 -5.34 -2.79 -2.52
N CYS A 173 -6.10 -2.20 -1.60
CA CYS A 173 -5.69 -1.04 -0.82
C CYS A 173 -5.69 -1.38 0.68
N LEU A 174 -4.51 -1.36 1.29
CA LEU A 174 -4.33 -1.71 2.70
C LEU A 174 -4.12 -0.42 3.51
N SER A 175 -5.07 -0.09 4.38
CA SER A 175 -5.04 1.14 5.19
C SER A 175 -4.64 2.38 4.36
N PRO A 176 -5.28 2.64 3.21
CA PRO A 176 -4.81 3.64 2.25
C PRO A 176 -4.86 5.05 2.82
N TRP A 177 -3.80 5.85 2.61
CA TRP A 177 -3.79 7.28 2.92
C TRP A 177 -4.34 8.05 1.73
N THR A 178 -5.59 8.45 1.81
CA THR A 178 -6.35 9.05 0.70
C THR A 178 -6.69 10.52 0.89
N ASP A 179 -6.55 11.03 2.11
CA ASP A 179 -6.74 12.44 2.47
C ASP A 179 -5.48 13.02 3.11
N LEU A 180 -4.63 13.65 2.30
CA LEU A 180 -3.40 14.24 2.81
C LEU A 180 -3.66 15.53 3.63
N ALA A 181 -4.88 16.08 3.57
CA ALA A 181 -5.32 17.16 4.44
C ALA A 181 -5.62 16.69 5.88
N ILE A 182 -5.76 15.36 6.07
CA ILE A 182 -5.96 14.73 7.38
C ILE A 182 -7.20 15.31 8.09
N THR A 183 -8.35 15.14 7.45
CA THR A 183 -9.63 15.70 7.94
C THR A 183 -10.55 14.65 8.61
N GLY A 184 -10.15 13.37 8.61
CA GLY A 184 -10.93 12.30 9.22
C GLY A 184 -11.03 12.42 10.75
N ASP A 185 -12.16 12.05 11.34
CA ASP A 185 -12.38 12.03 12.79
C ASP A 185 -11.50 11.00 13.52
N SER A 186 -11.21 9.87 12.84
CA SER A 186 -10.34 8.81 13.34
C SER A 186 -8.95 9.32 13.72
N VAL A 187 -8.50 10.42 13.10
CA VAL A 187 -7.24 11.08 13.41
C VAL A 187 -7.14 11.47 14.90
N GLN A 188 -8.21 12.00 15.45
CA GLN A 188 -8.25 12.38 16.87
C GLN A 188 -8.63 11.20 17.76
N LYS A 189 -9.54 10.35 17.31
CA LYS A 189 -10.05 9.22 18.11
C LYS A 189 -9.00 8.14 18.35
N ASN A 190 -8.07 7.94 17.39
CA ASN A 190 -7.13 6.82 17.35
C ASN A 190 -5.67 7.21 17.57
N ILE A 191 -5.36 8.50 17.81
CA ILE A 191 -3.98 9.00 17.95
C ILE A 191 -3.14 8.23 18.98
N ASP A 192 -3.76 7.80 20.09
CA ASP A 192 -3.09 7.06 21.15
C ASP A 192 -3.09 5.53 20.93
N ARG A 193 -3.83 5.07 19.91
CA ARG A 193 -3.98 3.64 19.58
C ARG A 193 -3.05 3.18 18.48
N ASP A 194 -2.62 4.12 17.64
CA ASP A 194 -1.82 3.84 16.44
C ASP A 194 -0.38 4.37 16.59
N PRO A 195 0.58 3.50 16.98
CA PRO A 195 1.95 3.92 17.29
C PRO A 195 2.76 4.39 16.09
N LEU A 196 2.39 3.95 14.88
CA LEU A 196 3.16 4.18 13.67
C LEU A 196 2.79 5.49 12.96
N THR A 197 1.65 6.07 13.32
CA THR A 197 1.20 7.33 12.74
C THR A 197 1.51 8.51 13.67
N ASP A 198 2.19 9.50 13.11
CA ASP A 198 2.56 10.75 13.77
C ASP A 198 1.87 11.90 13.04
N ILE A 199 0.78 12.42 13.58
CA ILE A 199 -0.07 13.41 12.92
C ILE A 199 0.69 14.68 12.51
N PRO A 200 1.51 15.31 13.39
CA PRO A 200 2.34 16.46 12.99
C PRO A 200 3.25 16.13 11.80
N ARG A 201 3.85 14.95 11.80
CA ARG A 201 4.75 14.48 10.74
C ARG A 201 3.98 14.20 9.46
N MET A 202 2.82 13.54 9.53
CA MET A 202 1.95 13.28 8.38
C MET A 202 1.50 14.60 7.73
N LYS A 203 1.02 15.57 8.52
CA LYS A 203 0.66 16.91 8.02
C LYS A 203 1.82 17.60 7.31
N LYS A 204 3.03 17.52 7.90
CA LYS A 204 4.25 18.05 7.28
C LYS A 204 4.58 17.34 5.97
N TRP A 205 4.54 16.02 5.95
CA TRP A 205 4.86 15.24 4.76
C TRP A 205 3.82 15.41 3.65
N GLY A 206 2.54 15.47 3.98
CA GLY A 206 1.48 15.77 3.01
C GLY A 206 1.71 17.10 2.30
N ARG A 207 2.09 18.16 3.06
CA ARG A 207 2.41 19.47 2.48
C ARG A 207 3.68 19.44 1.61
N ILE A 208 4.74 18.74 2.07
CA ILE A 208 5.98 18.60 1.29
C ILE A 208 5.67 17.80 0.00
N TYR A 209 4.86 16.75 0.09
CA TYR A 209 4.46 15.96 -1.07
C TYR A 209 3.64 16.81 -2.05
N ALA A 210 2.63 17.52 -1.59
CA ALA A 210 1.81 18.38 -2.42
C ALA A 210 2.61 19.50 -3.12
N GLY A 211 3.70 19.96 -2.49
CA GLY A 211 4.53 21.03 -3.06
C GLY A 211 3.76 22.34 -3.19
N LYS A 212 3.54 22.78 -4.43
CA LYS A 212 2.79 24.00 -4.76
C LYS A 212 1.31 23.74 -5.07
N GLU A 213 0.93 22.48 -5.20
CA GLU A 213 -0.44 22.10 -5.54
C GLU A 213 -1.37 22.14 -4.31
N ALA A 214 -2.65 22.26 -4.58
CA ALA A 214 -3.64 22.12 -3.53
C ALA A 214 -3.60 20.70 -2.92
N ILE A 215 -3.57 20.60 -1.60
CA ILE A 215 -3.50 19.31 -0.92
C ILE A 215 -4.74 18.45 -1.20
N THR A 216 -5.86 19.08 -1.59
CA THR A 216 -7.11 18.44 -2.00
C THR A 216 -7.17 18.11 -3.50
N ASN A 217 -6.07 18.32 -4.25
CA ASN A 217 -6.00 17.87 -5.63
C ASN A 217 -6.22 16.35 -5.68
N PRO A 218 -7.17 15.82 -6.49
CA PRO A 218 -7.47 14.39 -6.58
C PRO A 218 -6.26 13.49 -6.89
N LEU A 219 -5.26 14.00 -7.59
CA LEU A 219 -4.02 13.28 -7.88
C LEU A 219 -3.01 13.30 -6.71
N ILE A 220 -3.35 13.98 -5.61
CA ILE A 220 -2.58 14.02 -4.35
C ILE A 220 -3.38 13.34 -3.24
N SER A 221 -4.64 13.72 -3.10
CA SER A 221 -5.61 13.17 -2.14
C SER A 221 -6.76 12.52 -2.91
N PRO A 222 -6.65 11.24 -3.25
CA PRO A 222 -7.60 10.57 -4.15
C PRO A 222 -9.02 10.46 -3.61
N MET A 223 -9.23 10.69 -2.33
CA MET A 223 -10.56 10.79 -1.74
C MET A 223 -11.43 11.90 -2.40
N TYR A 224 -10.81 12.91 -2.99
CA TYR A 224 -11.53 13.99 -3.70
C TYR A 224 -11.72 13.68 -5.20
N GLY A 225 -11.33 12.48 -5.66
CA GLY A 225 -11.41 12.07 -7.06
C GLY A 225 -12.71 11.37 -7.40
N GLU A 226 -13.06 11.32 -8.67
CA GLU A 226 -14.19 10.55 -9.20
C GLU A 226 -13.72 9.15 -9.61
N LEU A 227 -14.28 8.11 -8.99
CA LEU A 227 -13.86 6.71 -9.15
C LEU A 227 -14.69 5.94 -10.19
N THR A 228 -15.70 6.56 -10.82
CA THR A 228 -16.53 5.93 -11.85
C THR A 228 -15.68 5.22 -12.90
N GLY A 229 -15.98 3.95 -13.17
CA GLY A 229 -15.28 3.12 -14.14
C GLY A 229 -14.08 2.35 -13.57
N PHE A 230 -13.75 2.51 -12.30
CA PHE A 230 -12.75 1.66 -11.65
C PHE A 230 -13.23 0.20 -11.58
N GLY A 231 -12.29 -0.74 -11.69
CA GLY A 231 -12.56 -2.14 -11.39
C GLY A 231 -12.86 -2.36 -9.90
N PRO A 232 -13.25 -3.59 -9.50
CA PRO A 232 -13.51 -3.93 -8.10
C PRO A 232 -12.32 -3.59 -7.19
N MET A 233 -12.61 -3.13 -5.98
CA MET A 233 -11.62 -2.72 -4.98
C MET A 233 -11.75 -3.58 -3.72
N LEU A 234 -10.64 -4.13 -3.23
CA LEU A 234 -10.52 -4.59 -1.86
C LEU A 234 -9.91 -3.47 -1.02
N ILE A 235 -10.55 -3.14 0.09
CA ILE A 235 -10.02 -2.17 1.05
C ILE A 235 -10.00 -2.85 2.43
N GLN A 236 -8.82 -2.93 3.06
CA GLN A 236 -8.67 -3.38 4.43
C GLN A 236 -8.21 -2.22 5.31
N ALA A 237 -8.84 -2.03 6.47
CA ALA A 237 -8.43 -1.04 7.46
C ALA A 237 -8.83 -1.49 8.87
N SER A 238 -8.08 -1.04 9.87
CA SER A 238 -8.46 -1.29 11.26
C SER A 238 -9.19 -0.10 11.87
N THR A 239 -10.24 -0.40 12.64
CA THR A 239 -11.00 0.61 13.40
C THR A 239 -10.16 1.38 14.42
N SER A 240 -8.95 0.90 14.72
CA SER A 240 -8.00 1.53 15.65
C SER A 240 -6.92 2.37 14.98
N GLU A 241 -6.90 2.42 13.65
CA GLU A 241 -5.93 3.23 12.90
C GLU A 241 -6.35 4.69 12.79
N VAL A 242 -5.35 5.57 12.72
CA VAL A 242 -5.54 6.98 12.39
C VAL A 242 -6.15 7.15 10.99
N LEU A 243 -5.81 6.29 10.04
CA LEU A 243 -6.29 6.30 8.66
C LEU A 243 -7.61 5.53 8.44
N TYR A 244 -8.30 5.11 9.51
CA TYR A 244 -9.56 4.39 9.37
C TYR A 244 -10.61 5.18 8.56
N ASP A 245 -10.78 6.48 8.86
CA ASP A 245 -11.75 7.31 8.12
C ASP A 245 -11.33 7.58 6.66
N ASP A 246 -10.03 7.54 6.36
CA ASP A 246 -9.56 7.60 4.97
C ASP A 246 -10.12 6.41 4.16
N ALA A 247 -10.02 5.20 4.73
CA ALA A 247 -10.55 3.99 4.11
C ALA A 247 -12.08 4.02 4.03
N ARG A 248 -12.77 4.33 5.14
CA ARG A 248 -14.24 4.35 5.20
C ARG A 248 -14.84 5.37 4.22
N ARG A 249 -14.29 6.58 4.17
CA ARG A 249 -14.74 7.64 3.26
C ARG A 249 -14.46 7.29 1.79
N LEU A 250 -13.35 6.58 1.53
CA LEU A 250 -13.07 6.06 0.19
C LEU A 250 -14.12 5.03 -0.24
N VAL A 251 -14.53 4.14 0.67
CA VAL A 251 -15.62 3.18 0.41
C VAL A 251 -16.91 3.89 0.05
N GLU A 252 -17.35 4.86 0.86
CA GLU A 252 -18.54 5.66 0.60
C GLU A 252 -18.48 6.38 -0.76
N HIS A 253 -17.29 6.85 -1.15
CA HIS A 253 -17.06 7.45 -2.46
C HIS A 253 -17.19 6.43 -3.59
N ALA A 254 -16.54 5.28 -3.45
CA ALA A 254 -16.55 4.23 -4.46
C ALA A 254 -17.96 3.68 -4.69
N GLU A 255 -18.73 3.46 -3.61
CA GLU A 255 -20.12 3.02 -3.69
C GLU A 255 -21.02 4.06 -4.40
N ARG A 256 -20.87 5.34 -4.07
CA ARG A 256 -21.56 6.44 -4.76
C ARG A 256 -21.25 6.45 -6.26
N ASP A 257 -19.99 6.18 -6.63
CA ASP A 257 -19.52 6.14 -8.01
C ASP A 257 -19.77 4.77 -8.68
N GLN A 258 -20.56 3.89 -8.03
CA GLN A 258 -20.96 2.55 -8.49
C GLN A 258 -19.78 1.58 -8.71
N VAL A 259 -18.69 1.76 -7.97
CA VAL A 259 -17.57 0.83 -7.94
C VAL A 259 -17.84 -0.25 -6.91
N LYS A 260 -17.65 -1.53 -7.30
CA LYS A 260 -17.78 -2.65 -6.37
C LYS A 260 -16.64 -2.62 -5.35
N VAL A 261 -16.97 -2.59 -4.06
CA VAL A 261 -15.99 -2.60 -2.97
C VAL A 261 -16.21 -3.80 -2.07
N ASP A 262 -15.13 -4.51 -1.76
CA ASP A 262 -15.04 -5.44 -0.62
C ASP A 262 -14.30 -4.70 0.51
N PHE A 263 -15.07 -4.13 1.46
CA PHE A 263 -14.51 -3.43 2.61
C PHE A 263 -14.40 -4.38 3.80
N GLN A 264 -13.18 -4.61 4.26
CA GLN A 264 -12.87 -5.51 5.35
C GLN A 264 -12.32 -4.73 6.54
N GLU A 265 -13.17 -4.56 7.53
CA GLU A 265 -12.83 -3.89 8.78
C GLU A 265 -12.21 -4.87 9.78
N TRP A 266 -11.12 -4.45 10.40
CA TRP A 266 -10.39 -5.20 11.41
C TRP A 266 -10.39 -4.45 12.74
N GLU A 267 -10.69 -5.14 13.82
CA GLU A 267 -10.79 -4.50 15.12
C GLU A 267 -9.48 -4.55 15.90
N GLY A 268 -9.04 -3.40 16.41
CA GLY A 268 -7.97 -3.33 17.40
C GLY A 268 -6.54 -3.42 16.86
N LEU A 269 -6.35 -3.48 15.54
CA LEU A 269 -5.03 -3.60 14.94
C LEU A 269 -4.38 -2.23 14.70
N MET A 270 -3.05 -2.17 14.76
CA MET A 270 -2.26 -0.97 14.44
C MET A 270 -2.09 -0.83 12.93
N HIS A 271 -1.73 0.38 12.48
CA HIS A 271 -1.33 0.60 11.08
C HIS A 271 -0.20 -0.36 10.66
N TRP A 272 -0.23 -0.86 9.42
CA TRP A 272 0.79 -1.77 8.88
C TRP A 272 0.84 -3.16 9.51
N TRP A 273 -0.19 -3.67 10.19
CA TRP A 273 -0.16 -5.02 10.79
C TRP A 273 0.19 -6.12 9.77
N HIS A 274 -0.12 -5.94 8.51
CA HIS A 274 0.18 -6.89 7.44
C HIS A 274 1.68 -7.18 7.28
N LEU A 275 2.54 -6.19 7.58
CA LEU A 275 4.00 -6.38 7.50
C LEU A 275 4.51 -7.42 8.51
N PHE A 276 3.75 -7.67 9.56
CA PHE A 276 4.11 -8.59 10.64
C PHE A 276 3.49 -9.99 10.46
N TRP A 277 3.16 -10.37 9.21
CA TRP A 277 2.50 -11.64 8.88
C TRP A 277 3.20 -12.88 9.45
N GLN A 278 4.52 -12.81 9.68
CA GLN A 278 5.31 -13.91 10.24
C GLN A 278 4.95 -14.24 11.70
N VAL A 279 4.38 -13.29 12.43
CA VAL A 279 4.11 -13.40 13.87
C VAL A 279 2.67 -13.03 14.26
N VAL A 280 1.99 -12.19 13.49
CA VAL A 280 0.64 -11.72 13.77
C VAL A 280 -0.38 -12.59 13.02
N PRO A 281 -1.22 -13.37 13.74
CA PRO A 281 -2.22 -14.24 13.12
C PRO A 281 -3.20 -13.50 12.24
N GLU A 282 -3.68 -12.33 12.67
CA GLU A 282 -4.64 -11.49 11.93
C GLU A 282 -4.07 -11.01 10.59
N ALA A 283 -2.75 -10.79 10.51
CA ALA A 283 -2.10 -10.46 9.26
C ALA A 283 -2.19 -11.63 8.26
N ASN A 284 -2.08 -12.87 8.75
CA ASN A 284 -2.25 -14.05 7.91
C ASN A 284 -3.68 -14.21 7.41
N GLU A 285 -4.67 -13.98 8.27
CA GLU A 285 -6.09 -14.01 7.88
C GLU A 285 -6.41 -12.90 6.86
N ALA A 286 -5.87 -11.69 7.06
CA ALA A 286 -6.04 -10.57 6.14
C ALA A 286 -5.46 -10.90 4.76
N ILE A 287 -4.27 -11.53 4.73
CA ILE A 287 -3.63 -11.96 3.48
C ILE A 287 -4.45 -13.05 2.79
N ASP A 288 -5.02 -14.00 3.52
CA ASP A 288 -5.88 -15.03 2.92
C ASP A 288 -7.13 -14.41 2.27
N LYS A 289 -7.71 -13.38 2.89
CA LYS A 289 -8.82 -12.62 2.29
C LYS A 289 -8.40 -11.83 1.06
N ILE A 290 -7.18 -11.25 1.03
CA ILE A 290 -6.62 -10.64 -0.18
C ILE A 290 -6.53 -11.67 -1.30
N VAL A 291 -6.01 -12.87 -1.01
CA VAL A 291 -5.89 -13.94 -1.99
C VAL A 291 -7.26 -14.40 -2.49
N THR A 292 -8.27 -14.49 -1.62
CA THR A 292 -9.65 -14.80 -2.01
C THR A 292 -10.21 -13.77 -2.99
N PHE A 293 -10.06 -12.48 -2.69
CA PHE A 293 -10.45 -11.40 -3.60
C PHE A 293 -9.72 -11.48 -4.95
N MET A 294 -8.42 -11.74 -4.93
CA MET A 294 -7.63 -11.93 -6.15
C MET A 294 -8.16 -13.12 -6.96
N GLN A 295 -8.52 -14.22 -6.29
CA GLN A 295 -9.09 -15.43 -6.91
C GLN A 295 -10.45 -15.14 -7.56
N GLU A 296 -11.32 -14.38 -6.92
CA GLU A 296 -12.62 -13.98 -7.48
C GLU A 296 -12.48 -13.18 -8.78
N LEU A 297 -11.38 -12.46 -8.94
CA LEU A 297 -11.04 -11.70 -10.15
C LEU A 297 -10.21 -12.51 -11.17
N GLY A 298 -9.99 -13.81 -10.92
CA GLY A 298 -9.18 -14.67 -11.78
C GLY A 298 -7.68 -14.51 -11.62
N PHE A 299 -7.22 -13.84 -10.58
CA PHE A 299 -5.81 -13.68 -10.22
C PHE A 299 -5.38 -14.76 -9.21
N TYR A 300 -5.43 -15.99 -9.65
CA TYR A 300 -5.06 -17.12 -8.82
C TYR A 300 -4.48 -18.25 -9.68
N TYR A 301 -3.43 -18.87 -9.18
CA TYR A 301 -2.85 -20.07 -9.77
C TYR A 301 -2.54 -21.10 -8.67
N PRO A 302 -3.06 -22.33 -8.73
CA PRO A 302 -2.87 -23.30 -7.65
C PRO A 302 -1.40 -23.60 -7.40
N THR A 303 -0.91 -23.20 -6.24
CA THR A 303 0.39 -23.62 -5.75
C THR A 303 0.16 -24.91 -4.98
N LYS A 304 0.72 -26.05 -5.44
CA LYS A 304 0.64 -27.28 -4.64
C LYS A 304 1.29 -27.00 -3.28
N SER A 305 0.53 -27.28 -2.22
CA SER A 305 1.00 -27.34 -0.82
C SER A 305 2.19 -28.31 -0.69
#